data_1281a1eb4f8a1f2661b4fc9a68bead84
#
_entry.id   1281a1eb4f8a1f2661b4fc9a68bead84
#
_cell.length_a   1.000
_cell.length_b   1.000
_cell.length_c   1.000
_cell.angle_alpha   90.00
_cell.angle_beta   90.00
_cell.angle_gamma   90.00
#
_symmetry.space_group_name_H-M   'P 1'
#
loop_
_entity.id
_entity.type
_entity.pdbx_description
1 polymer ?
#
loop_
_entity_poly.entity_id
_entity_poly.type
_entity_poly.pdbx_seq_one_letter_code
_entity_poly.pdbx_strand_id
1 'polypeptide(L)'
;GKTNVRSNSLAHRTTWLRSDLKADWSMHAPALTPGGWGFSDVNTTVPDVDDTTAVLRVLARSREDEKVNNAWQKGIDWVKGLQNNDGGWGAFEKGVTSKLLANLPIENASDMITDPSTPDITGRVLELFGTYTQNELPEKQKQSAINWLMNVQEKNGSWYGKWGICYIYGTWAVMTGLRSLGIPSNNPSLKRAALWLEHIQHEDGGWGESCQSSVEKRFVTLPFSTPSQTAWALDALISYYDIETPVIRKGISYLLANPYVNEKYPTGTGLPGGFYIRYHSYAQIYPLLTLAHYTKKYEK
;
A
#
# COMPACT_ATOMS: atom_id res chain seq x y z
N GLY A 1 -26.91 18.48 1.77
CA GLY A 1 -27.18 18.14 3.18
C GLY A 1 -27.25 16.66 3.46
N LYS A 2 -27.76 15.81 2.54
CA LYS A 2 -27.91 14.36 2.76
C LYS A 2 -26.60 13.57 2.59
N THR A 3 -25.65 14.06 1.82
CA THR A 3 -24.33 13.42 1.62
C THR A 3 -23.42 13.57 2.85
N ASN A 4 -23.47 14.70 3.53
CA ASN A 4 -22.66 14.91 4.75
C ASN A 4 -23.12 14.05 5.93
N VAL A 5 -24.45 13.83 6.09
CA VAL A 5 -24.97 13.02 7.21
C VAL A 5 -24.55 11.54 7.07
N ARG A 6 -24.52 10.99 5.85
CA ARG A 6 -24.08 9.60 5.62
C ARG A 6 -22.56 9.42 5.77
N SER A 7 -21.76 10.38 5.33
CA SER A 7 -20.30 10.33 5.51
C SER A 7 -19.89 10.43 6.99
N ASN A 8 -20.54 11.30 7.75
CA ASN A 8 -20.30 11.43 9.18
C ASN A 8 -20.71 10.17 9.96
N SER A 9 -21.82 9.51 9.60
CA SER A 9 -22.25 8.26 10.25
C SER A 9 -21.27 7.11 9.99
N LEU A 10 -20.69 7.01 8.79
CA LEU A 10 -19.68 6.02 8.46
C LEU A 10 -18.37 6.28 9.21
N ALA A 11 -17.90 7.52 9.24
CA ALA A 11 -16.71 7.92 9.98
C ALA A 11 -16.87 7.64 11.48
N HIS A 12 -18.01 7.97 12.07
CA HIS A 12 -18.31 7.63 13.47
C HIS A 12 -18.29 6.13 13.73
N ARG A 13 -18.93 5.33 12.86
CA ARG A 13 -18.92 3.87 12.98
C ARG A 13 -17.48 3.32 12.93
N THR A 14 -16.65 3.81 12.04
CA THR A 14 -15.25 3.41 11.90
C THR A 14 -14.44 3.69 13.17
N THR A 15 -14.73 4.77 13.92
CA THR A 15 -14.03 5.05 15.18
C THR A 15 -14.26 4.01 16.29
N TRP A 16 -15.37 3.27 16.25
CA TRP A 16 -15.68 2.21 17.21
C TRP A 16 -14.92 0.91 16.95
N LEU A 17 -14.42 0.72 15.74
CA LEU A 17 -13.69 -0.47 15.34
C LEU A 17 -12.18 -0.37 15.64
N ARG A 18 -11.74 0.75 16.22
CA ARG A 18 -10.34 0.96 16.57
C ARG A 18 -9.95 0.08 17.76
N SER A 19 -8.75 -0.50 17.67
CA SER A 19 -8.16 -1.23 18.81
C SER A 19 -7.81 -0.25 19.94
N ASP A 20 -8.43 -0.42 21.10
CA ASP A 20 -8.12 0.32 22.31
C ASP A 20 -7.24 -0.48 23.30
N LEU A 21 -6.86 -1.71 22.93
CA LEU A 21 -6.08 -2.60 23.76
C LEU A 21 -4.61 -2.62 23.34
N LYS A 22 -3.73 -2.77 24.29
CA LYS A 22 -2.34 -3.16 24.07
C LYS A 22 -2.29 -4.67 23.85
N ALA A 23 -1.79 -5.09 22.69
CA ALA A 23 -1.59 -6.48 22.30
C ALA A 23 -0.10 -6.70 22.00
N ASP A 24 0.24 -7.78 21.30
CA ASP A 24 1.62 -8.19 21.04
C ASP A 24 2.49 -7.09 20.42
N TRP A 25 1.94 -6.26 19.54
CA TRP A 25 2.62 -5.10 18.97
C TRP A 25 3.23 -4.16 20.03
N SER A 26 2.62 -4.10 21.22
CA SER A 26 3.08 -3.21 22.31
C SER A 26 4.31 -3.75 23.04
N MET A 27 4.66 -5.02 22.87
CA MET A 27 5.88 -5.60 23.49
C MET A 27 7.14 -4.88 23.01
N HIS A 28 7.19 -4.50 21.73
CA HIS A 28 8.32 -3.79 21.14
C HIS A 28 8.11 -2.26 21.08
N ALA A 29 6.92 -1.78 21.44
CA ALA A 29 6.57 -0.37 21.50
C ALA A 29 5.73 -0.03 22.75
N PRO A 30 6.24 -0.32 23.99
CA PRO A 30 5.43 -0.26 25.22
C PRO A 30 4.93 1.13 25.59
N ALA A 31 5.60 2.18 25.15
CA ALA A 31 5.20 3.56 25.38
C ALA A 31 4.13 4.06 24.42
N LEU A 32 3.84 3.29 23.36
CA LEU A 32 2.90 3.72 22.33
C LEU A 32 1.46 3.51 22.81
N THR A 33 0.63 4.51 22.57
CA THR A 33 -0.81 4.44 22.88
C THR A 33 -1.53 3.65 21.80
N PRO A 34 -2.52 2.80 22.15
CA PRO A 34 -3.37 2.14 21.16
C PRO A 34 -4.04 3.12 20.21
N GLY A 35 -4.05 2.80 18.92
CA GLY A 35 -4.57 3.72 17.90
C GLY A 35 -4.79 3.10 16.53
N GLY A 36 -4.36 1.85 16.32
CA GLY A 36 -4.50 1.16 15.05
C GLY A 36 -5.85 0.50 14.81
N TRP A 37 -6.12 0.13 13.57
CA TRP A 37 -7.25 -0.68 13.12
C TRP A 37 -6.74 -2.00 12.56
N GLY A 38 -7.51 -3.07 12.76
CA GLY A 38 -7.21 -4.37 12.21
C GLY A 38 -8.08 -4.72 11.01
N PHE A 39 -7.70 -5.80 10.35
CA PHE A 39 -8.33 -6.31 9.13
C PHE A 39 -9.80 -6.74 9.33
N SER A 40 -10.23 -7.02 10.54
CA SER A 40 -11.55 -7.61 10.81
C SER A 40 -12.29 -6.89 11.93
N ASP A 41 -13.58 -6.65 11.74
CA ASP A 41 -14.50 -6.14 12.76
C ASP A 41 -14.64 -7.09 13.97
N VAL A 42 -14.30 -8.37 13.79
CA VAL A 42 -14.41 -9.40 14.83
C VAL A 42 -13.14 -9.52 15.66
N ASN A 43 -11.99 -9.15 15.11
CA ASN A 43 -10.70 -9.16 15.78
C ASN A 43 -10.02 -7.79 15.73
N THR A 44 -10.36 -6.94 16.68
CA THR A 44 -9.76 -5.60 16.83
C THR A 44 -8.49 -5.60 17.68
N THR A 45 -8.06 -6.75 18.20
CA THR A 45 -6.87 -6.86 19.06
C THR A 45 -5.56 -6.95 18.28
N VAL A 46 -5.62 -7.22 16.97
CA VAL A 46 -4.46 -7.29 16.08
C VAL A 46 -4.58 -6.18 15.04
N PRO A 47 -4.26 -4.92 15.40
CA PRO A 47 -4.21 -3.83 14.44
C PRO A 47 -3.01 -4.00 13.51
N ASP A 48 -3.14 -3.53 12.27
CA ASP A 48 -2.05 -3.51 11.31
C ASP A 48 -1.88 -2.13 10.65
N VAL A 49 -0.70 -1.91 10.09
CA VAL A 49 -0.32 -0.60 9.52
C VAL A 49 -1.08 -0.32 8.22
N ASP A 50 -1.34 -1.32 7.37
CA ASP A 50 -2.02 -1.10 6.09
C ASP A 50 -3.48 -0.71 6.28
N ASP A 51 -4.24 -1.50 7.07
CA ASP A 51 -5.63 -1.19 7.38
C ASP A 51 -5.75 0.14 8.13
N THR A 52 -4.83 0.40 9.08
CA THR A 52 -4.79 1.68 9.78
C THR A 52 -4.59 2.84 8.79
N THR A 53 -3.67 2.74 7.84
CA THR A 53 -3.46 3.81 6.84
C THR A 53 -4.67 3.99 5.94
N ALA A 54 -5.35 2.90 5.56
CA ALA A 54 -6.56 2.96 4.75
C ALA A 54 -7.71 3.67 5.50
N VAL A 55 -7.94 3.33 6.76
CA VAL A 55 -8.95 3.99 7.61
C VAL A 55 -8.63 5.46 7.81
N LEU A 56 -7.38 5.81 8.10
CA LEU A 56 -6.96 7.20 8.28
C LEU A 56 -7.22 8.06 7.04
N ARG A 57 -7.06 7.53 5.83
CA ARG A 57 -7.40 8.25 4.58
C ARG A 57 -8.89 8.57 4.50
N VAL A 58 -9.76 7.69 4.98
CA VAL A 58 -11.21 7.95 5.03
C VAL A 58 -11.53 9.00 6.09
N LEU A 59 -10.97 8.87 7.30
CA LEU A 59 -11.23 9.78 8.42
C LEU A 59 -10.71 11.20 8.15
N ALA A 60 -9.68 11.36 7.34
CA ALA A 60 -9.10 12.67 6.98
C ALA A 60 -10.13 13.68 6.44
N ARG A 61 -11.24 13.20 5.88
CA ARG A 61 -12.31 14.03 5.28
C ARG A 61 -13.38 14.48 6.28
N SER A 62 -13.35 13.99 7.51
CA SER A 62 -14.38 14.26 8.55
C SER A 62 -13.75 14.70 9.87
N ARG A 63 -12.57 15.30 9.83
CA ARG A 63 -11.79 15.72 11.01
C ARG A 63 -12.37 16.93 11.74
N GLU A 64 -13.35 17.61 11.17
CA GLU A 64 -14.15 18.65 11.87
C GLU A 64 -14.96 18.07 13.03
N ASP A 65 -15.26 16.77 13.03
CA ASP A 65 -15.85 16.06 14.17
C ASP A 65 -14.76 15.71 15.18
N GLU A 66 -14.94 16.14 16.44
CA GLU A 66 -13.97 15.97 17.52
C GLU A 66 -13.63 14.50 17.79
N LYS A 67 -14.63 13.60 17.76
CA LYS A 67 -14.41 12.15 17.98
C LYS A 67 -13.61 11.54 16.86
N VAL A 68 -13.93 11.91 15.61
CA VAL A 68 -13.19 11.48 14.43
C VAL A 68 -11.76 12.00 14.47
N ASN A 69 -11.56 13.27 14.79
CA ASN A 69 -10.23 13.87 14.89
C ASN A 69 -9.37 13.21 15.99
N ASN A 70 -9.97 12.91 17.16
CA ASN A 70 -9.27 12.21 18.24
C ASN A 70 -8.83 10.81 17.82
N ALA A 71 -9.72 10.02 17.19
CA ALA A 71 -9.38 8.70 16.68
C ALA A 71 -8.31 8.77 15.59
N TRP A 72 -8.42 9.74 14.68
CA TRP A 72 -7.45 10.00 13.62
C TRP A 72 -6.07 10.32 14.20
N GLN A 73 -5.99 11.23 15.18
CA GLN A 73 -4.72 11.59 15.80
C GLN A 73 -4.04 10.41 16.49
N LYS A 74 -4.79 9.58 17.23
CA LYS A 74 -4.27 8.36 17.85
C LYS A 74 -3.72 7.37 16.82
N GLY A 75 -4.41 7.22 15.68
CA GLY A 75 -3.95 6.37 14.59
C GLY A 75 -2.66 6.88 13.94
N ILE A 76 -2.57 8.18 13.68
CA ILE A 76 -1.35 8.83 13.15
C ILE A 76 -0.17 8.62 14.09
N ASP A 77 -0.36 8.81 15.40
CA ASP A 77 0.72 8.65 16.38
C ASP A 77 1.13 7.17 16.50
N TRP A 78 0.17 6.24 16.38
CA TRP A 78 0.44 4.82 16.37
C TRP A 78 1.26 4.40 15.14
N VAL A 79 0.90 4.85 13.94
CA VAL A 79 1.67 4.56 12.71
C VAL A 79 3.08 5.15 12.80
N LYS A 80 3.25 6.41 13.26
CA LYS A 80 4.57 7.02 13.48
C LYS A 80 5.45 6.19 14.41
N GLY A 81 4.85 5.69 15.50
CA GLY A 81 5.56 4.94 16.53
C GLY A 81 6.07 3.58 16.10
N LEU A 82 5.43 2.96 15.08
CA LEU A 82 5.81 1.64 14.57
C LEU A 82 6.92 1.68 13.52
N GLN A 83 7.46 2.84 13.15
CA GLN A 83 8.62 2.88 12.25
C GLN A 83 9.78 2.05 12.82
N ASN A 84 10.31 1.15 12.02
CA ASN A 84 11.47 0.34 12.34
C ASN A 84 12.76 1.16 12.34
N ASN A 85 13.81 0.64 12.99
CA ASN A 85 15.11 1.31 13.08
C ASN A 85 15.83 1.43 11.72
N ASP A 86 15.47 0.60 10.74
CA ASP A 86 15.97 0.67 9.37
C ASP A 86 15.31 1.80 8.55
N GLY A 87 14.21 2.36 9.04
CA GLY A 87 13.47 3.45 8.43
C GLY A 87 12.15 3.06 7.76
N GLY A 88 11.90 1.76 7.52
CA GLY A 88 10.65 1.27 6.96
C GLY A 88 9.60 0.91 8.01
N TRP A 89 8.49 0.32 7.57
CA TRP A 89 7.44 -0.25 8.40
C TRP A 89 7.17 -1.70 8.03
N GLY A 90 6.98 -2.55 9.05
CA GLY A 90 6.31 -3.84 8.95
C GLY A 90 4.78 -3.68 9.01
N ALA A 91 4.05 -4.79 8.98
CA ALA A 91 2.59 -4.76 9.01
C ALA A 91 2.03 -4.65 10.43
N PHE A 92 2.59 -5.38 11.41
CA PHE A 92 1.98 -5.55 12.73
C PHE A 92 2.84 -5.00 13.86
N GLU A 93 4.15 -5.22 13.82
CA GLU A 93 5.03 -5.01 14.96
C GLU A 93 6.33 -4.27 14.59
N LYS A 94 6.86 -3.55 15.57
CA LYS A 94 8.13 -2.86 15.42
C LYS A 94 9.31 -3.76 15.79
N GLY A 95 10.30 -3.86 14.90
CA GLY A 95 11.60 -4.47 15.24
C GLY A 95 11.63 -6.00 15.27
N VAL A 96 10.59 -6.67 14.79
CA VAL A 96 10.53 -8.15 14.74
C VAL A 96 11.24 -8.65 13.49
N THR A 97 12.58 -8.59 13.51
CA THR A 97 13.44 -8.91 12.35
C THR A 97 14.49 -10.00 12.66
N SER A 98 14.23 -10.88 13.64
CA SER A 98 15.22 -11.84 14.10
C SER A 98 15.68 -12.83 13.02
N LYS A 99 16.92 -12.68 12.57
CA LYS A 99 17.57 -13.61 11.63
C LYS A 99 17.69 -15.03 12.18
N LEU A 100 17.70 -15.18 13.50
CA LEU A 100 17.78 -16.50 14.16
C LEU A 100 16.47 -17.26 13.93
N LEU A 101 15.33 -16.60 14.07
CA LEU A 101 14.01 -17.20 13.82
C LEU A 101 13.79 -17.51 12.34
N ALA A 102 14.34 -16.69 11.45
CA ALA A 102 14.25 -16.90 10.00
C ALA A 102 15.00 -18.18 9.53
N ASN A 103 15.98 -18.67 10.31
CA ASN A 103 16.76 -19.87 10.00
C ASN A 103 16.21 -21.16 10.64
N LEU A 104 15.04 -21.10 11.25
CA LEU A 104 14.42 -22.33 11.74
C LEU A 104 14.08 -23.28 10.58
N PRO A 105 14.24 -24.59 10.72
CA PRO A 105 13.92 -25.58 9.70
C PRO A 105 12.40 -25.81 9.57
N ILE A 106 11.66 -24.73 9.44
CA ILE A 106 10.22 -24.69 9.25
C ILE A 106 9.97 -23.97 7.92
N GLU A 107 9.22 -24.57 7.04
CA GLU A 107 8.85 -23.96 5.77
C GLU A 107 8.15 -22.61 6.01
N ASN A 108 8.64 -21.57 5.33
CA ASN A 108 8.16 -20.18 5.48
C ASN A 108 8.26 -19.58 6.90
N ALA A 109 9.15 -20.12 7.77
CA ALA A 109 9.33 -19.62 9.14
C ALA A 109 9.58 -18.11 9.19
N SER A 110 10.41 -17.58 8.27
CA SER A 110 10.68 -16.16 8.17
C SER A 110 9.41 -15.33 7.94
N ASP A 111 8.56 -15.75 7.02
CA ASP A 111 7.33 -15.02 6.67
C ASP A 111 6.24 -15.12 7.76
N MET A 112 6.28 -16.16 8.58
CA MET A 112 5.30 -16.41 9.66
C MET A 112 5.68 -15.75 11.00
N ILE A 113 6.97 -15.66 11.31
CA ILE A 113 7.46 -15.32 12.66
C ILE A 113 8.09 -13.92 12.68
N THR A 114 8.43 -13.34 11.54
CA THR A 114 9.04 -12.02 11.45
C THR A 114 8.15 -11.02 10.74
N ASP A 115 8.26 -9.77 11.16
CA ASP A 115 7.57 -8.64 10.55
C ASP A 115 8.58 -7.55 10.13
N PRO A 116 9.42 -7.82 9.13
CA PRO A 116 10.38 -6.85 8.65
C PRO A 116 9.71 -5.70 7.92
N SER A 117 10.42 -4.60 7.78
CA SER A 117 10.01 -3.51 6.89
C SER A 117 9.78 -4.02 5.47
N THR A 118 8.67 -3.61 4.85
CA THR A 118 8.35 -3.97 3.47
C THR A 118 8.07 -2.72 2.63
N PRO A 119 8.44 -2.73 1.33
CA PRO A 119 8.27 -1.56 0.47
C PRO A 119 6.82 -1.12 0.30
N ASP A 120 5.89 -2.07 0.19
CA ASP A 120 4.46 -1.79 0.05
C ASP A 120 3.89 -1.07 1.27
N ILE A 121 4.10 -1.60 2.49
CA ILE A 121 3.61 -0.95 3.72
C ILE A 121 4.29 0.41 3.90
N THR A 122 5.60 0.50 3.71
CA THR A 122 6.33 1.76 3.83
C THR A 122 5.83 2.80 2.82
N GLY A 123 5.59 2.41 1.56
CA GLY A 123 5.02 3.28 0.53
C GLY A 123 3.62 3.79 0.89
N ARG A 124 2.76 2.90 1.41
CA ARG A 124 1.39 3.24 1.86
C ARG A 124 1.40 4.23 3.03
N VAL A 125 2.31 4.07 3.97
CA VAL A 125 2.52 5.04 5.06
C VAL A 125 2.96 6.40 4.50
N LEU A 126 3.93 6.44 3.59
CA LEU A 126 4.39 7.71 3.01
C LEU A 126 3.29 8.41 2.21
N GLU A 127 2.45 7.66 1.49
CA GLU A 127 1.30 8.22 0.78
C GLU A 127 0.26 8.84 1.74
N LEU A 128 -0.02 8.19 2.88
CA LEU A 128 -0.86 8.76 3.93
C LEU A 128 -0.30 10.12 4.39
N PHE A 129 0.98 10.17 4.76
CA PHE A 129 1.59 11.39 5.29
C PHE A 129 1.73 12.49 4.24
N GLY A 130 2.05 12.15 3.01
CA GLY A 130 2.20 13.14 1.93
C GLY A 130 0.88 13.73 1.44
N THR A 131 -0.20 12.93 1.45
CA THR A 131 -1.48 13.33 0.86
C THR A 131 -2.48 13.87 1.89
N TYR A 132 -2.52 13.30 3.10
CA TYR A 132 -3.64 13.52 4.03
C TYR A 132 -3.26 14.23 5.33
N THR A 133 -1.97 14.41 5.65
CA THR A 133 -1.53 14.95 6.94
C THR A 133 -0.76 16.26 6.84
N GLN A 134 -0.70 16.91 5.68
CA GLN A 134 0.12 18.11 5.47
C GLN A 134 1.60 17.94 5.92
N ASN A 135 2.17 16.76 5.72
CA ASN A 135 3.54 16.38 6.09
C ASN A 135 3.81 16.33 7.61
N GLU A 136 2.86 15.90 8.43
CA GLU A 136 3.05 15.71 9.88
C GLU A 136 4.08 14.62 10.26
N LEU A 137 4.63 13.87 9.30
CA LEU A 137 5.72 12.93 9.57
C LEU A 137 7.02 13.70 9.89
N PRO A 138 7.66 13.46 11.04
CA PRO A 138 8.93 14.12 11.38
C PRO A 138 9.98 13.94 10.27
N GLU A 139 10.72 15.00 9.95
CA GLU A 139 11.66 15.00 8.82
C GLU A 139 12.67 13.85 8.88
N LYS A 140 13.20 13.55 10.09
CA LYS A 140 14.10 12.43 10.30
C LYS A 140 13.47 11.09 9.93
N GLN A 141 12.21 10.85 10.32
CA GLN A 141 11.47 9.62 9.99
C GLN A 141 11.20 9.53 8.49
N LYS A 142 10.78 10.64 7.88
CA LYS A 142 10.52 10.74 6.45
C LYS A 142 11.78 10.42 5.64
N GLN A 143 12.91 11.08 5.97
CA GLN A 143 14.16 10.86 5.25
C GLN A 143 14.70 9.44 5.42
N SER A 144 14.56 8.87 6.63
CA SER A 144 14.92 7.47 6.89
C SER A 144 14.15 6.51 6.01
N ALA A 145 12.84 6.71 5.87
CA ALA A 145 11.98 5.87 5.02
C ALA A 145 12.31 6.01 3.54
N ILE A 146 12.52 7.23 3.06
CA ILE A 146 12.94 7.48 1.68
C ILE A 146 14.27 6.77 1.38
N ASN A 147 15.26 6.93 2.23
CA ASN A 147 16.57 6.30 2.06
C ASN A 147 16.45 4.78 2.06
N TRP A 148 15.65 4.22 2.98
CA TRP A 148 15.42 2.79 3.05
C TRP A 148 14.80 2.27 1.74
N LEU A 149 13.73 2.90 1.24
CA LEU A 149 13.10 2.52 -0.03
C LEU A 149 14.06 2.58 -1.22
N MET A 150 14.91 3.60 -1.30
CA MET A 150 15.91 3.71 -2.36
C MET A 150 16.93 2.56 -2.30
N ASN A 151 17.32 2.13 -1.09
CA ASN A 151 18.30 1.08 -0.87
C ASN A 151 17.75 -0.33 -1.17
N VAL A 152 16.45 -0.56 -0.98
CA VAL A 152 15.82 -1.88 -1.21
C VAL A 152 15.19 -2.03 -2.59
N GLN A 153 15.39 -1.04 -3.48
CA GLN A 153 14.92 -1.14 -4.87
C GLN A 153 15.62 -2.28 -5.60
N GLU A 154 14.87 -3.10 -6.30
CA GLU A 154 15.40 -4.18 -7.12
C GLU A 154 16.26 -3.66 -8.28
N LYS A 155 17.18 -4.48 -8.77
CA LYS A 155 18.07 -4.11 -9.89
C LYS A 155 17.32 -3.73 -11.17
N ASN A 156 16.16 -4.34 -11.40
CA ASN A 156 15.28 -4.04 -12.54
C ASN A 156 14.47 -2.74 -12.37
N GLY A 157 14.50 -2.11 -11.19
CA GLY A 157 13.80 -0.88 -10.88
C GLY A 157 12.48 -1.05 -10.12
N SER A 158 12.00 -2.28 -9.92
CA SER A 158 10.79 -2.56 -9.16
C SER A 158 11.03 -2.55 -7.64
N TRP A 159 9.96 -2.66 -6.86
CA TRP A 159 9.98 -2.99 -5.44
C TRP A 159 9.09 -4.18 -5.15
N TYR A 160 9.57 -5.07 -4.28
CA TYR A 160 8.79 -6.22 -3.83
C TYR A 160 7.71 -5.78 -2.83
N GLY A 161 6.47 -6.24 -3.05
CA GLY A 161 5.36 -6.11 -2.09
C GLY A 161 5.07 -7.46 -1.44
N LYS A 162 4.89 -7.46 -0.13
CA LYS A 162 4.60 -8.69 0.63
C LYS A 162 3.11 -9.03 0.62
N TRP A 163 2.23 -8.02 0.69
CA TRP A 163 0.80 -8.20 0.92
C TRP A 163 -0.05 -8.20 -0.35
N GLY A 164 0.41 -7.56 -1.40
CA GLY A 164 -0.14 -7.71 -2.75
C GLY A 164 0.81 -8.50 -3.65
N ILE A 165 0.32 -9.08 -4.74
CA ILE A 165 1.12 -9.76 -5.76
C ILE A 165 1.77 -8.73 -6.65
N CYS A 166 3.06 -8.76 -6.72
CA CYS A 166 4.10 -8.60 -5.68
C CYS A 166 4.88 -7.35 -6.07
N TYR A 167 5.57 -7.41 -7.26
CA TYR A 167 6.42 -6.32 -7.75
C TYR A 167 5.60 -5.17 -8.35
N ILE A 168 4.50 -5.46 -9.04
CA ILE A 168 3.58 -4.39 -9.51
C ILE A 168 2.98 -3.67 -8.31
N TYR A 169 2.47 -4.40 -7.32
CA TYR A 169 1.88 -3.84 -6.11
C TYR A 169 2.88 -3.00 -5.30
N GLY A 170 4.05 -3.57 -5.00
CA GLY A 170 5.10 -2.89 -4.24
C GLY A 170 5.60 -1.64 -4.96
N THR A 171 5.80 -1.72 -6.27
CA THR A 171 6.24 -0.58 -7.09
C THR A 171 5.19 0.53 -7.10
N TRP A 172 3.90 0.19 -7.25
CA TRP A 172 2.81 1.15 -7.13
C TRP A 172 2.81 1.87 -5.78
N ALA A 173 2.82 1.13 -4.68
CA ALA A 173 2.77 1.70 -3.35
C ALA A 173 3.95 2.64 -3.08
N VAL A 174 5.16 2.27 -3.52
CA VAL A 174 6.36 3.11 -3.34
C VAL A 174 6.30 4.34 -4.24
N MET A 175 5.95 4.21 -5.51
CA MET A 175 5.90 5.35 -6.43
C MET A 175 4.88 6.40 -5.99
N THR A 176 3.65 5.99 -5.63
CA THR A 176 2.62 6.90 -5.14
C THR A 176 3.02 7.53 -3.81
N GLY A 177 3.62 6.76 -2.89
CA GLY A 177 4.13 7.26 -1.62
C GLY A 177 5.23 8.31 -1.78
N LEU A 178 6.25 8.04 -2.59
CA LEU A 178 7.34 9.00 -2.83
C LEU A 178 6.85 10.26 -3.55
N ARG A 179 5.95 10.10 -4.53
CA ARG A 179 5.38 11.24 -5.28
C ARG A 179 4.50 12.12 -4.39
N SER A 180 3.75 11.54 -3.46
CA SER A 180 2.93 12.29 -2.49
C SER A 180 3.76 13.18 -1.56
N LEU A 181 4.99 12.78 -1.26
CA LEU A 181 5.96 13.58 -0.49
C LEU A 181 6.69 14.64 -1.34
N GLY A 182 6.36 14.77 -2.63
CA GLY A 182 6.99 15.73 -3.53
C GLY A 182 8.36 15.30 -4.08
N ILE A 183 8.74 14.02 -3.96
CA ILE A 183 9.97 13.53 -4.61
C ILE A 183 9.81 13.73 -6.13
N PRO A 184 10.73 14.46 -6.78
CA PRO A 184 10.55 14.86 -8.16
C PRO A 184 10.67 13.69 -9.14
N SER A 185 9.99 13.78 -10.29
CA SER A 185 9.99 12.72 -11.32
C SER A 185 11.36 12.41 -11.92
N ASN A 186 12.31 13.37 -11.85
CA ASN A 186 13.69 13.14 -12.30
C ASN A 186 14.52 12.30 -11.32
N ASN A 187 13.96 11.88 -10.16
CA ASN A 187 14.64 10.97 -9.25
C ASN A 187 14.98 9.65 -9.95
N PRO A 188 16.25 9.18 -9.90
CA PRO A 188 16.70 8.00 -10.64
C PRO A 188 15.92 6.71 -10.31
N SER A 189 15.52 6.52 -9.07
CA SER A 189 14.76 5.34 -8.64
C SER A 189 13.34 5.35 -9.21
N LEU A 190 12.64 6.49 -9.17
CA LEU A 190 11.32 6.65 -9.78
C LEU A 190 11.39 6.45 -11.29
N LYS A 191 12.43 6.97 -11.95
CA LYS A 191 12.63 6.79 -13.39
C LYS A 191 12.82 5.31 -13.76
N ARG A 192 13.65 4.57 -13.02
CA ARG A 192 13.83 3.12 -13.26
C ARG A 192 12.52 2.35 -13.08
N ALA A 193 11.74 2.69 -12.05
CA ALA A 193 10.46 2.04 -11.79
C ALA A 193 9.44 2.30 -12.90
N ALA A 194 9.33 3.54 -13.37
CA ALA A 194 8.45 3.88 -14.48
C ALA A 194 8.83 3.11 -15.76
N LEU A 195 10.11 3.10 -16.13
CA LEU A 195 10.60 2.36 -17.29
C LEU A 195 10.36 0.85 -17.15
N TRP A 196 10.49 0.30 -15.93
CA TRP A 196 10.19 -1.12 -15.69
C TRP A 196 8.70 -1.41 -15.89
N LEU A 197 7.80 -0.60 -15.35
CA LEU A 197 6.34 -0.75 -15.56
C LEU A 197 5.98 -0.65 -17.05
N GLU A 198 6.56 0.29 -17.79
CA GLU A 198 6.34 0.40 -19.24
C GLU A 198 6.79 -0.86 -19.98
N HIS A 199 7.96 -1.42 -19.60
CA HIS A 199 8.54 -2.60 -20.25
C HIS A 199 7.70 -3.87 -20.07
N ILE A 200 6.98 -4.00 -18.94
CA ILE A 200 6.16 -5.18 -18.64
C ILE A 200 4.69 -5.04 -19.02
N GLN A 201 4.29 -3.94 -19.71
CA GLN A 201 2.94 -3.80 -20.21
C GLN A 201 2.65 -4.85 -21.28
N HIS A 202 1.51 -5.53 -21.18
CA HIS A 202 1.08 -6.48 -22.19
C HIS A 202 0.56 -5.78 -23.46
N GLU A 203 0.45 -6.54 -24.55
CA GLU A 203 -0.03 -6.04 -25.86
C GLU A 203 -1.46 -5.49 -25.77
N ASP A 204 -2.32 -6.07 -24.90
CA ASP A 204 -3.69 -5.61 -24.64
C ASP A 204 -3.76 -4.27 -23.86
N GLY A 205 -2.63 -3.75 -23.44
CA GLY A 205 -2.50 -2.52 -22.69
C GLY A 205 -2.59 -2.67 -21.17
N GLY A 206 -2.88 -3.86 -20.67
CA GLY A 206 -2.95 -4.15 -19.23
C GLY A 206 -1.65 -4.68 -18.66
N TRP A 207 -1.71 -5.09 -17.39
CA TRP A 207 -0.61 -5.73 -16.66
C TRP A 207 -1.11 -6.96 -15.92
N GLY A 208 -0.20 -7.95 -15.79
CA GLY A 208 -0.47 -9.18 -15.06
C GLY A 208 0.79 -9.78 -14.47
N GLU A 209 0.76 -10.06 -13.17
CA GLU A 209 1.82 -10.69 -12.40
C GLU A 209 1.34 -11.98 -11.76
N SER A 210 2.14 -13.03 -11.87
CA SER A 210 1.85 -14.35 -11.31
C SER A 210 2.16 -14.41 -9.81
N CYS A 211 1.36 -15.19 -9.08
CA CYS A 211 1.65 -15.56 -7.69
C CYS A 211 3.02 -16.24 -7.53
N GLN A 212 3.56 -16.85 -8.59
CA GLN A 212 4.91 -17.42 -8.59
C GLN A 212 5.99 -16.37 -8.28
N SER A 213 5.74 -15.08 -8.54
CA SER A 213 6.66 -14.00 -8.15
C SER A 213 7.00 -14.02 -6.67
N SER A 214 6.05 -14.35 -5.80
CA SER A 214 6.26 -14.42 -4.35
C SER A 214 7.12 -15.60 -3.92
N VAL A 215 7.06 -16.70 -4.66
CA VAL A 215 7.84 -17.93 -4.40
C VAL A 215 9.25 -17.79 -4.96
N GLU A 216 9.36 -17.37 -6.22
CA GLU A 216 10.64 -17.27 -6.93
C GLU A 216 11.46 -16.03 -6.55
N LYS A 217 10.86 -15.11 -5.77
CA LYS A 217 11.46 -13.82 -5.37
C LYS A 217 12.00 -13.02 -6.57
N ARG A 218 11.29 -13.09 -7.69
CA ARG A 218 11.51 -12.31 -8.91
C ARG A 218 10.18 -12.11 -9.65
N PHE A 219 10.09 -11.09 -10.46
CA PHE A 219 8.90 -10.87 -11.29
C PHE A 219 8.69 -12.06 -12.26
N VAL A 220 7.49 -12.61 -12.24
CA VAL A 220 7.00 -13.63 -13.18
C VAL A 220 5.71 -13.10 -13.79
N THR A 221 5.72 -12.91 -15.10
CA THR A 221 4.55 -12.41 -15.83
C THR A 221 3.40 -13.42 -15.80
N LEU A 222 2.18 -12.91 -15.72
CA LEU A 222 0.96 -13.67 -15.96
C LEU A 222 0.64 -13.59 -17.47
N PRO A 223 0.16 -14.65 -18.13
CA PRO A 223 -0.10 -14.62 -19.57
C PRO A 223 -1.35 -13.79 -19.98
N PHE A 224 -2.01 -13.16 -19.03
CA PHE A 224 -3.16 -12.28 -19.24
C PHE A 224 -3.14 -11.13 -18.23
N SER A 225 -3.76 -10.01 -18.58
CA SER A 225 -3.89 -8.85 -17.73
C SER A 225 -5.02 -9.00 -16.71
N THR A 226 -4.85 -8.38 -15.52
CA THR A 226 -5.90 -8.30 -14.51
C THR A 226 -6.27 -6.83 -14.24
N PRO A 227 -7.55 -6.51 -13.97
CA PRO A 227 -7.98 -5.14 -13.70
C PRO A 227 -7.28 -4.50 -12.49
N SER A 228 -7.11 -5.24 -11.39
CA SER A 228 -6.49 -4.69 -10.18
C SER A 228 -4.99 -4.39 -10.39
N GLN A 229 -4.23 -5.30 -11.00
CA GLN A 229 -2.80 -5.07 -11.27
C GLN A 229 -2.59 -4.02 -12.36
N THR A 230 -3.46 -3.97 -13.36
CA THR A 230 -3.47 -2.90 -14.35
C THR A 230 -3.71 -1.55 -13.69
N ALA A 231 -4.66 -1.46 -12.78
CA ALA A 231 -4.94 -0.24 -12.06
C ALA A 231 -3.75 0.22 -11.19
N TRP A 232 -3.08 -0.69 -10.49
CA TRP A 232 -1.88 -0.36 -9.73
C TRP A 232 -0.75 0.18 -10.60
N ALA A 233 -0.43 -0.51 -11.70
CA ALA A 233 0.61 -0.06 -12.62
C ALA A 233 0.28 1.32 -13.23
N LEU A 234 -0.97 1.51 -13.66
CA LEU A 234 -1.43 2.79 -14.21
C LEU A 234 -1.37 3.92 -13.18
N ASP A 235 -1.84 3.70 -11.97
CA ASP A 235 -1.86 4.74 -10.93
C ASP A 235 -0.43 5.17 -10.56
N ALA A 236 0.53 4.22 -10.52
CA ALA A 236 1.93 4.53 -10.38
C ALA A 236 2.45 5.42 -11.52
N LEU A 237 2.16 5.08 -12.78
CA LEU A 237 2.58 5.85 -13.94
C LEU A 237 1.88 7.23 -14.02
N ILE A 238 0.59 7.30 -13.67
CA ILE A 238 -0.15 8.56 -13.55
C ILE A 238 0.47 9.46 -12.48
N SER A 239 0.90 8.90 -11.35
CA SER A 239 1.58 9.68 -10.31
C SER A 239 2.91 10.26 -10.81
N TYR A 240 3.60 9.56 -11.69
CA TYR A 240 4.94 9.89 -12.17
C TYR A 240 4.94 10.86 -13.35
N TYR A 241 4.16 10.61 -14.41
CA TYR A 241 4.16 11.41 -15.63
C TYR A 241 3.23 12.63 -15.53
N ASP A 242 3.75 13.80 -15.83
CA ASP A 242 2.95 15.05 -15.85
C ASP A 242 2.10 15.19 -17.14
N ILE A 243 2.46 14.48 -18.20
CA ILE A 243 1.76 14.43 -19.48
C ILE A 243 1.35 12.99 -19.77
N GLU A 244 0.16 12.80 -20.34
CA GLU A 244 -0.31 11.48 -20.74
C GLU A 244 0.62 10.85 -21.77
N THR A 245 1.02 9.60 -21.51
CA THR A 245 1.87 8.81 -22.40
C THR A 245 1.06 7.76 -23.17
N PRO A 246 1.59 7.22 -24.29
CA PRO A 246 0.92 6.10 -24.99
C PRO A 246 0.68 4.88 -24.11
N VAL A 247 1.57 4.59 -23.16
CA VAL A 247 1.45 3.48 -22.20
C VAL A 247 0.25 3.70 -21.28
N ILE A 248 0.09 4.91 -20.72
CA ILE A 248 -1.06 5.27 -19.88
C ILE A 248 -2.35 5.13 -20.70
N ARG A 249 -2.39 5.69 -21.91
CA ARG A 249 -3.58 5.64 -22.77
C ARG A 249 -4.03 4.21 -23.09
N LYS A 250 -3.08 3.32 -23.42
CA LYS A 250 -3.38 1.90 -23.65
C LYS A 250 -3.99 1.24 -22.41
N GLY A 251 -3.40 1.49 -21.23
CA GLY A 251 -3.90 0.93 -19.99
C GLY A 251 -5.28 1.45 -19.58
N ILE A 252 -5.55 2.75 -19.79
CA ILE A 252 -6.89 3.31 -19.60
C ILE A 252 -7.89 2.65 -20.56
N SER A 253 -7.51 2.45 -21.83
CA SER A 253 -8.36 1.73 -22.79
C SER A 253 -8.66 0.30 -22.35
N TYR A 254 -7.69 -0.42 -21.79
CA TYR A 254 -7.89 -1.73 -21.21
C TYR A 254 -8.91 -1.70 -20.06
N LEU A 255 -8.78 -0.79 -19.10
CA LEU A 255 -9.72 -0.68 -17.97
C LEU A 255 -11.13 -0.35 -18.42
N LEU A 256 -11.30 0.55 -19.40
CA LEU A 256 -12.60 0.93 -19.95
C LEU A 256 -13.26 -0.22 -20.75
N ALA A 257 -12.47 -1.03 -21.44
CA ALA A 257 -12.95 -2.20 -22.17
C ALA A 257 -13.33 -3.37 -21.24
N ASN A 258 -12.85 -3.37 -19.98
CA ASN A 258 -13.06 -4.46 -19.03
C ASN A 258 -13.72 -4.00 -17.70
N PRO A 259 -14.82 -3.21 -17.71
CA PRO A 259 -15.35 -2.53 -16.54
C PRO A 259 -15.96 -3.47 -15.48
N TYR A 260 -16.30 -4.71 -15.84
CA TYR A 260 -17.01 -5.67 -14.99
C TYR A 260 -16.35 -7.05 -14.96
N VAL A 261 -15.07 -7.11 -15.23
CA VAL A 261 -14.37 -8.41 -15.21
C VAL A 261 -14.42 -8.99 -13.81
N ASN A 262 -14.99 -10.18 -13.69
CA ASN A 262 -14.91 -10.99 -12.49
C ASN A 262 -13.49 -11.56 -12.41
N GLU A 263 -12.57 -10.75 -11.86
CA GLU A 263 -11.18 -11.14 -11.66
C GLU A 263 -11.13 -12.37 -10.75
N LYS A 264 -10.78 -13.51 -11.32
CA LYS A 264 -10.70 -14.79 -10.59
C LYS A 264 -9.31 -15.04 -10.02
N TYR A 265 -8.30 -14.40 -10.59
CA TYR A 265 -6.93 -14.56 -10.16
C TYR A 265 -6.69 -13.85 -8.82
N PRO A 266 -6.09 -14.49 -7.81
CA PRO A 266 -5.80 -13.82 -6.54
C PRO A 266 -4.66 -12.82 -6.71
N THR A 267 -4.82 -11.64 -6.13
CA THR A 267 -3.83 -10.56 -6.19
C THR A 267 -3.37 -10.11 -4.81
N GLY A 268 -3.86 -10.76 -3.74
CA GLY A 268 -3.37 -10.62 -2.38
C GLY A 268 -2.54 -11.83 -1.97
N THR A 269 -1.56 -11.60 -1.09
CA THR A 269 -0.70 -12.65 -0.53
C THR A 269 -1.00 -12.79 0.97
N GLY A 270 -1.43 -13.97 1.40
CA GLY A 270 -1.51 -14.27 2.83
C GLY A 270 -0.21 -14.88 3.34
N LEU A 271 0.29 -15.92 2.66
CA LEU A 271 1.58 -16.55 2.94
C LEU A 271 2.23 -16.93 1.60
N PRO A 272 3.40 -16.39 1.25
CA PRO A 272 4.11 -16.74 0.02
C PRO A 272 4.31 -18.25 -0.12
N GLY A 273 3.86 -18.81 -1.25
CA GLY A 273 3.88 -20.27 -1.47
C GLY A 273 2.82 -21.07 -0.70
N GLY A 274 2.17 -20.50 0.30
CA GLY A 274 1.16 -21.15 1.12
C GLY A 274 -0.27 -20.87 0.64
N PHE A 275 -0.75 -19.64 0.79
CA PHE A 275 -2.07 -19.26 0.31
C PHE A 275 -2.13 -17.81 -0.19
N TYR A 276 -3.03 -17.60 -1.16
CA TYR A 276 -3.26 -16.32 -1.82
C TYR A 276 -4.72 -15.91 -1.65
N ILE A 277 -4.95 -14.59 -1.61
CA ILE A 277 -6.26 -14.04 -1.30
C ILE A 277 -6.81 -13.34 -2.55
N ARG A 278 -8.05 -13.66 -2.89
CA ARG A 278 -8.83 -12.93 -3.88
C ARG A 278 -9.74 -11.94 -3.17
N TYR A 279 -9.39 -10.66 -3.26
CA TYR A 279 -10.25 -9.58 -2.78
C TYR A 279 -11.26 -9.20 -3.85
N HIS A 280 -12.53 -9.54 -3.63
CA HIS A 280 -13.60 -9.33 -4.63
C HIS A 280 -13.77 -7.86 -5.05
N SER A 281 -13.49 -6.94 -4.15
CA SER A 281 -13.63 -5.49 -4.39
C SER A 281 -12.45 -4.87 -5.15
N TYR A 282 -11.29 -5.52 -5.20
CA TYR A 282 -10.08 -4.94 -5.81
C TYR A 282 -10.26 -4.62 -7.29
N ALA A 283 -10.88 -5.53 -8.05
CA ALA A 283 -11.17 -5.32 -9.47
C ALA A 283 -12.19 -4.20 -9.75
N GLN A 284 -12.79 -3.62 -8.72
CA GLN A 284 -13.71 -2.48 -8.83
C GLN A 284 -13.10 -1.21 -8.24
N ILE A 285 -12.57 -1.30 -7.02
CA ILE A 285 -12.08 -0.14 -6.27
C ILE A 285 -10.85 0.48 -6.94
N TYR A 286 -9.85 -0.34 -7.28
CA TYR A 286 -8.61 0.18 -7.86
C TYR A 286 -8.79 0.77 -9.27
N PRO A 287 -9.50 0.11 -10.21
CA PRO A 287 -9.83 0.74 -11.49
C PRO A 287 -10.56 2.07 -11.36
N LEU A 288 -11.59 2.16 -10.49
CA LEU A 288 -12.32 3.40 -10.26
C LEU A 288 -11.43 4.51 -9.68
N LEU A 289 -10.57 4.17 -8.73
CA LEU A 289 -9.62 5.12 -8.14
C LEU A 289 -8.63 5.63 -9.20
N THR A 290 -8.07 4.73 -9.98
CA THR A 290 -7.12 5.04 -11.05
C THR A 290 -7.74 5.93 -12.14
N LEU A 291 -8.95 5.61 -12.58
CA LEU A 291 -9.70 6.43 -13.53
C LEU A 291 -9.99 7.83 -12.97
N ALA A 292 -10.33 7.92 -11.67
CA ALA A 292 -10.53 9.23 -11.02
C ALA A 292 -9.23 10.06 -10.96
N HIS A 293 -8.08 9.43 -10.70
CA HIS A 293 -6.78 10.10 -10.73
C HIS A 293 -6.40 10.54 -12.15
N TYR A 294 -6.66 9.69 -13.15
CA TYR A 294 -6.44 10.02 -14.57
C TYR A 294 -7.26 11.23 -14.99
N THR A 295 -8.58 11.21 -14.79
CA THR A 295 -9.47 12.32 -15.15
C THR A 295 -9.06 13.61 -14.43
N LYS A 296 -8.76 13.53 -13.13
CA LYS A 296 -8.30 14.70 -12.37
C LYS A 296 -7.00 15.31 -12.92
N LYS A 297 -6.10 14.49 -13.46
CA LYS A 297 -4.78 14.93 -13.90
C LYS A 297 -4.74 15.39 -15.36
N TYR A 298 -5.40 14.67 -16.26
CA TYR A 298 -5.23 14.84 -17.70
C TYR A 298 -6.47 15.39 -18.43
N GLU A 299 -7.67 15.29 -17.84
CA GLU A 299 -8.93 15.77 -18.45
C GLU A 299 -9.39 17.06 -17.75
N LYS A 300 -8.59 18.12 -17.85
CA LYS A 300 -8.93 19.46 -17.32
C LYS A 300 -9.60 20.32 -18.39
#